data_4bfcadfb16f5c50ef349b4e41bfb9400
#
_entry.id   4bfcadfb16f5c50ef349b4e41bfb9400
#
_cell.length_a   1.000
_cell.length_b   1.000
_cell.length_c   1.000
_cell.angle_alpha   90.00
_cell.angle_beta   90.00
_cell.angle_gamma   90.00
#
_symmetry.space_group_name_H-M   'P 1'
#
loop_
_entity.id
_entity.type
_entity.pdbx_description
1 polymer ?
#
loop_
_entity_poly.entity_id
_entity_poly.type
_entity_poly.pdbx_seq_one_letter_code
_entity_poly.pdbx_strand_id
1 'polypeptide(L)'
;MAKISSEYEILNEIYLRHRGAYKELTPTVPGQSLMVPVDLRRIAEALENDEHELSARIFTSINNKYSYQNVITNGVVYLFANATDQSCRVNFPLLMGVLADRIEERRDALVSKWWPLGVSVLSAILSGIALAKS
;
A
#
# COMPACT_ATOMS: atom_id res chain seq x y z
N MET A 1 -12.94 -12.27 18.07
CA MET A 1 -11.66 -11.65 18.38
C MET A 1 -11.21 -10.78 17.21
N ALA A 2 -10.87 -9.53 17.46
CA ALA A 2 -10.46 -8.62 16.40
C ALA A 2 -9.13 -9.07 15.79
N LYS A 3 -9.06 -9.04 14.46
CA LYS A 3 -7.88 -9.41 13.70
C LYS A 3 -6.93 -8.22 13.61
N ILE A 4 -5.64 -8.48 13.54
CA ILE A 4 -4.64 -7.45 13.27
C ILE A 4 -4.20 -7.60 11.82
N SER A 5 -4.51 -6.59 11.00
CA SER A 5 -4.13 -6.59 9.59
C SER A 5 -2.76 -5.99 9.38
N SER A 6 -2.07 -6.41 8.32
CA SER A 6 -0.81 -5.81 7.94
C SER A 6 -1.04 -4.40 7.40
N GLU A 7 0.01 -3.60 7.38
CA GLU A 7 -0.02 -2.27 6.78
C GLU A 7 -0.45 -2.32 5.32
N TYR A 8 0.07 -3.28 4.56
CA TYR A 8 -0.33 -3.48 3.17
C TYR A 8 -1.83 -3.76 3.03
N GLU A 9 -2.39 -4.63 3.87
CA GLU A 9 -3.81 -4.96 3.83
C GLU A 9 -4.67 -3.73 4.10
N ILE A 10 -4.28 -2.91 5.07
CA ILE A 10 -4.98 -1.67 5.42
C ILE A 10 -4.97 -0.69 4.24
N LEU A 11 -3.79 -0.42 3.69
CA LEU A 11 -3.63 0.53 2.60
C LEU A 11 -4.30 0.06 1.32
N ASN A 12 -4.21 -1.24 1.03
CA ASN A 12 -4.84 -1.83 -0.15
C ASN A 12 -6.37 -1.77 -0.06
N GLU A 13 -6.94 -2.03 1.11
CA GLU A 13 -8.39 -1.93 1.31
C GLU A 13 -8.88 -0.49 1.10
N ILE A 14 -8.16 0.49 1.63
CA ILE A 14 -8.47 1.90 1.42
C ILE A 14 -8.42 2.24 -0.06
N TYR A 15 -7.40 1.81 -0.76
CA TYR A 15 -7.24 2.04 -2.20
C TYR A 15 -8.40 1.45 -3.00
N LEU A 16 -8.72 0.19 -2.77
CA LEU A 16 -9.76 -0.51 -3.54
C LEU A 16 -11.14 0.12 -3.33
N ARG A 17 -11.44 0.56 -2.12
CA ARG A 17 -12.74 1.16 -1.80
C ARG A 17 -12.90 2.58 -2.32
N HIS A 18 -11.80 3.33 -2.46
CA HIS A 18 -11.87 4.75 -2.73
C HIS A 18 -11.34 5.13 -4.12
N ARG A 19 -10.82 4.18 -4.90
CA ARG A 19 -10.29 4.48 -6.23
C ARG A 19 -11.34 5.03 -7.19
N GLY A 20 -12.60 4.60 -7.06
CA GLY A 20 -13.70 5.10 -7.87
C GLY A 20 -13.97 6.57 -7.60
N ALA A 21 -14.04 6.95 -6.32
CA ALA A 21 -14.21 8.33 -5.92
C ALA A 21 -13.04 9.21 -6.38
N TYR A 22 -11.83 8.70 -6.29
CA TYR A 22 -10.64 9.42 -6.76
C TYR A 22 -10.68 9.69 -8.27
N LYS A 23 -11.13 8.72 -9.07
CA LYS A 23 -11.22 8.88 -10.52
C LYS A 23 -12.19 9.98 -10.94
N GLU A 24 -13.19 10.27 -10.13
CA GLU A 24 -14.14 11.35 -10.37
C GLU A 24 -13.58 12.73 -10.04
N LEU A 25 -12.50 12.78 -9.23
CA LEU A 25 -11.84 14.04 -8.91
C LEU A 25 -10.94 14.45 -10.07
N THR A 26 -11.17 15.68 -10.56
CA THR A 26 -10.33 16.24 -11.62
C THR A 26 -9.41 17.28 -11.00
N PRO A 27 -8.08 17.10 -11.06
CA PRO A 27 -7.17 18.12 -10.53
C PRO A 27 -7.29 19.39 -11.39
N THR A 28 -7.49 20.52 -10.74
CA THR A 28 -7.56 21.83 -11.40
C THR A 28 -6.18 22.41 -11.68
N VAL A 29 -5.18 21.96 -10.94
CA VAL A 29 -3.79 22.41 -11.08
C VAL A 29 -2.89 21.16 -11.12
N PRO A 30 -1.94 21.06 -12.08
CA PRO A 30 -1.00 19.95 -12.09
C PRO A 30 -0.22 19.86 -10.78
N GLY A 31 -0.10 18.66 -10.22
CA GLY A 31 0.59 18.42 -8.96
C GLY A 31 -0.23 18.72 -7.72
N GLN A 32 -1.50 19.09 -7.85
CA GLN A 32 -2.38 19.30 -6.71
C GLN A 32 -2.61 17.99 -5.95
N SER A 33 -2.45 18.05 -4.63
CA SER A 33 -2.76 16.90 -3.78
C SER A 33 -4.27 16.70 -3.73
N LEU A 34 -4.72 15.52 -4.10
CA LEU A 34 -6.14 15.17 -4.04
C LEU A 34 -6.39 14.31 -2.80
N MET A 35 -7.12 14.88 -1.85
CA MET A 35 -7.48 14.21 -0.60
C MET A 35 -8.86 13.58 -0.76
N VAL A 36 -8.95 12.28 -0.46
CA VAL A 36 -10.20 11.51 -0.54
C VAL A 36 -10.67 11.19 0.87
N PRO A 37 -11.95 11.47 1.20
CA PRO A 37 -12.49 11.09 2.51
C PRO A 37 -12.51 9.58 2.68
N VAL A 38 -12.12 9.10 3.85
CA VAL A 38 -12.07 7.68 4.18
C VAL A 38 -12.94 7.42 5.41
N ASP A 39 -13.81 6.45 5.31
CA ASP A 39 -14.60 5.98 6.43
C ASP A 39 -13.84 4.83 7.11
N LEU A 40 -13.14 5.15 8.19
CA LEU A 40 -12.34 4.18 8.92
C LEU A 40 -13.17 3.05 9.54
N ARG A 41 -14.41 3.34 9.89
CA ARG A 41 -15.31 2.33 10.42
C ARG A 41 -15.56 1.22 9.40
N ARG A 42 -15.82 1.58 8.15
CA ARG A 42 -16.02 0.62 7.07
C ARG A 42 -14.77 -0.19 6.77
N ILE A 43 -13.63 0.45 6.82
CA ILE A 43 -12.35 -0.25 6.63
C ILE A 43 -12.13 -1.25 7.76
N ALA A 44 -12.37 -0.84 9.01
CA ALA A 44 -12.26 -1.72 10.17
C ALA A 44 -13.21 -2.92 10.07
N GLU A 45 -14.46 -2.70 9.69
CA GLU A 45 -15.43 -3.76 9.49
C GLU A 45 -14.99 -4.74 8.40
N ALA A 46 -14.50 -4.24 7.28
CA ALA A 46 -14.06 -5.08 6.17
C ALA A 46 -12.84 -5.95 6.52
N LEU A 47 -11.94 -5.44 7.34
CA LEU A 47 -10.72 -6.14 7.75
C LEU A 47 -10.90 -6.90 9.08
N GLU A 48 -12.08 -6.81 9.68
CA GLU A 48 -12.35 -7.41 10.99
C GLU A 48 -11.44 -6.87 12.10
N ASN A 49 -11.07 -5.61 12.00
CA ASN A 49 -10.22 -4.92 12.96
C ASN A 49 -11.04 -4.06 13.91
N ASP A 50 -10.48 -3.78 15.09
CA ASP A 50 -11.07 -2.78 15.97
C ASP A 50 -10.83 -1.38 15.39
N GLU A 51 -11.87 -0.55 15.36
CA GLU A 51 -11.82 0.80 14.79
C GLU A 51 -10.80 1.69 15.51
N HIS A 52 -10.75 1.63 16.83
CA HIS A 52 -9.83 2.45 17.62
C HIS A 52 -8.38 2.05 17.38
N GLU A 53 -8.09 0.75 17.34
CA GLU A 53 -6.75 0.25 17.05
C GLU A 53 -6.31 0.60 15.64
N LEU A 54 -7.21 0.47 14.67
CA LEU A 54 -6.94 0.83 13.29
C LEU A 54 -6.63 2.32 13.15
N SER A 55 -7.45 3.17 13.76
CA SER A 55 -7.25 4.62 13.75
C SER A 55 -5.92 5.00 14.39
N ALA A 56 -5.59 4.42 15.52
CA ALA A 56 -4.33 4.66 16.19
C ALA A 56 -3.14 4.26 15.30
N ARG A 57 -3.20 3.10 14.66
CA ARG A 57 -2.13 2.67 13.75
C ARG A 57 -1.97 3.60 12.56
N ILE A 58 -3.08 4.03 11.97
CA ILE A 58 -3.06 4.93 10.82
C ILE A 58 -2.38 6.25 11.20
N PHE A 59 -2.78 6.87 12.29
CA PHE A 59 -2.27 8.20 12.64
C PHE A 59 -0.92 8.21 13.35
N THR A 60 -0.55 7.16 14.07
CA THR A 60 0.73 7.14 14.78
C THR A 60 1.83 6.40 14.02
N SER A 61 1.53 5.26 13.43
CA SER A 61 2.54 4.42 12.78
C SER A 61 2.63 4.67 11.28
N ILE A 62 1.53 4.44 10.56
CA ILE A 62 1.52 4.50 9.10
C ILE A 62 1.74 5.93 8.62
N ASN A 63 1.04 6.89 9.21
CA ASN A 63 1.15 8.28 8.79
C ASN A 63 2.55 8.84 9.03
N ASN A 64 3.15 8.54 10.17
CA ASN A 64 4.52 8.98 10.48
C ASN A 64 5.55 8.36 9.54
N LYS A 65 5.33 7.12 9.12
CA LYS A 65 6.24 6.40 8.24
C LYS A 65 6.28 6.98 6.83
N TYR A 66 5.13 7.40 6.31
CA TYR A 66 5.00 7.81 4.91
C TYR A 66 4.85 9.32 4.69
N SER A 67 4.66 10.09 5.74
CA SER A 67 4.65 11.54 5.63
C SER A 67 6.07 12.06 5.40
N TYR A 68 6.19 13.12 4.61
CA TYR A 68 7.51 13.67 4.30
C TYR A 68 7.46 15.19 4.28
N GLN A 69 8.63 15.82 4.47
CA GLN A 69 8.76 17.26 4.39
C GLN A 69 9.05 17.67 2.95
N ASN A 70 8.24 18.59 2.43
CA ASN A 70 8.47 19.16 1.11
C ASN A 70 9.54 20.24 1.20
N VAL A 71 10.66 20.01 0.53
CA VAL A 71 11.83 20.91 0.57
C VAL A 71 11.53 22.27 -0.05
N ILE A 72 10.65 22.31 -1.06
CA ILE A 72 10.32 23.53 -1.80
C ILE A 72 9.41 24.45 -0.96
N THR A 73 8.34 23.90 -0.39
CA THR A 73 7.35 24.68 0.38
C THR A 73 7.64 24.71 1.87
N ASN A 74 8.59 23.90 2.33
CA ASN A 74 8.92 23.70 3.74
C ASN A 74 7.75 23.18 4.59
N GLY A 75 6.69 22.69 3.95
CA GLY A 75 5.54 22.10 4.62
C GLY A 75 5.67 20.58 4.69
N VAL A 76 4.86 19.97 5.54
CA VAL A 76 4.80 18.51 5.67
C VAL A 76 3.67 17.97 4.81
N VAL A 77 3.96 16.94 4.00
CA VAL A 77 2.95 16.23 3.22
C VAL A 77 2.56 14.98 4.00
N TYR A 78 1.32 14.90 4.42
CA TYR A 78 0.79 13.78 5.18
C TYR A 78 0.08 12.77 4.27
N LEU A 79 0.25 11.50 4.57
CA LEU A 79 -0.53 10.46 3.90
C LEU A 79 -1.99 10.53 4.34
N PHE A 80 -2.22 10.70 5.63
CA PHE A 80 -3.55 10.84 6.20
C PHE A 80 -3.69 12.18 6.92
N ALA A 81 -4.77 12.89 6.64
CA ALA A 81 -5.12 14.11 7.35
C ALA A 81 -6.37 13.87 8.16
N ASN A 82 -6.35 14.36 9.41
CA ASN A 82 -7.52 14.33 10.26
C ASN A 82 -8.35 15.57 9.98
N ALA A 83 -9.55 15.38 9.44
CA ALA A 83 -10.49 16.47 9.31
C ALA A 83 -11.31 16.59 10.60
N THR A 84 -11.77 17.81 10.92
CA THR A 84 -12.67 18.02 12.04
C THR A 84 -13.87 17.06 11.93
N ASP A 85 -14.31 16.46 13.03
CA ASP A 85 -15.45 15.55 13.14
C ASP A 85 -15.20 14.08 12.74
N GLN A 86 -14.11 13.50 13.24
CA GLN A 86 -13.83 12.06 13.12
C GLN A 86 -13.66 11.56 11.68
N SER A 87 -13.60 12.46 10.70
CA SER A 87 -13.35 12.06 9.34
C SER A 87 -11.86 12.07 9.03
N CYS A 88 -11.42 11.01 8.37
CA CYS A 88 -10.05 10.87 7.90
C CYS A 88 -10.02 11.12 6.39
N ARG A 89 -8.98 11.77 5.91
CA ARG A 89 -8.75 11.96 4.48
C ARG A 89 -7.39 11.37 4.11
N VAL A 90 -7.32 10.71 2.98
CA VAL A 90 -6.08 10.13 2.48
C VAL A 90 -5.59 10.91 1.26
N ASN A 91 -4.27 11.16 1.23
CA ASN A 91 -3.61 11.70 0.04
C ASN A 91 -3.49 10.55 -0.96
N PHE A 92 -4.41 10.50 -1.91
CA PHE A 92 -4.56 9.35 -2.80
C PHE A 92 -3.37 9.16 -3.74
N PRO A 93 -2.79 10.20 -4.36
CA PRO A 93 -1.57 10.01 -5.16
C PRO A 93 -0.41 9.43 -4.35
N LEU A 94 -0.23 9.89 -3.11
CA LEU A 94 0.79 9.36 -2.22
C LEU A 94 0.50 7.90 -1.84
N LEU A 95 -0.77 7.59 -1.56
CA LEU A 95 -1.21 6.21 -1.30
C LEU A 95 -0.88 5.28 -2.46
N MET A 96 -1.16 5.69 -3.69
CA MET A 96 -0.84 4.89 -4.87
C MET A 96 0.66 4.64 -5.00
N GLY A 97 1.49 5.65 -4.73
CA GLY A 97 2.93 5.51 -4.75
C GLY A 97 3.44 4.53 -3.70
N VAL A 98 2.93 4.64 -2.48
CA VAL A 98 3.28 3.73 -1.37
C VAL A 98 2.88 2.29 -1.71
N LEU A 99 1.69 2.09 -2.24
CA LEU A 99 1.22 0.75 -2.63
C LEU A 99 2.05 0.16 -3.77
N ALA A 100 2.39 0.97 -4.76
CA ALA A 100 3.22 0.52 -5.88
C ALA A 100 4.59 0.03 -5.37
N ASP A 101 5.22 0.77 -4.48
CA ASP A 101 6.49 0.39 -3.88
C ASP A 101 6.37 -0.89 -3.05
N ARG A 102 5.29 -1.04 -2.30
CA ARG A 102 5.04 -2.25 -1.51
C ARG A 102 4.80 -3.49 -2.38
N ILE A 103 4.07 -3.32 -3.47
CA ILE A 103 3.84 -4.41 -4.43
C ILE A 103 5.15 -4.83 -5.08
N GLU A 104 5.98 -3.87 -5.47
CA GLU A 104 7.30 -4.14 -6.05
C GLU A 104 8.21 -4.87 -5.06
N GLU A 105 8.27 -4.41 -3.81
CA GLU A 105 9.05 -5.07 -2.75
C GLU A 105 8.60 -6.52 -2.55
N ARG A 106 7.30 -6.76 -2.53
CA ARG A 106 6.76 -8.12 -2.37
C ARG A 106 7.10 -9.00 -3.55
N ARG A 107 7.02 -8.47 -4.77
CA ARG A 107 7.39 -9.19 -5.98
C ARG A 107 8.88 -9.51 -6.01
N ASP A 108 9.73 -8.56 -5.66
CA ASP A 108 11.18 -8.75 -5.59
C ASP A 108 11.55 -9.79 -4.54
N ALA A 109 10.90 -9.77 -3.38
CA ALA A 109 11.10 -10.77 -2.34
C ALA A 109 10.70 -12.16 -2.81
N LEU A 110 9.59 -12.31 -3.54
CA LEU A 110 9.15 -13.58 -4.09
C LEU A 110 10.11 -14.07 -5.18
N VAL A 111 10.52 -13.20 -6.09
CA VAL A 111 11.48 -13.52 -7.14
C VAL A 111 12.81 -13.94 -6.53
N SER A 112 13.31 -13.19 -5.55
CA SER A 112 14.54 -13.52 -4.84
C SER A 112 14.47 -14.87 -4.13
N LYS A 113 13.30 -15.21 -3.58
CA LYS A 113 13.08 -16.48 -2.88
C LYS A 113 13.00 -17.66 -3.84
N TRP A 114 12.31 -17.51 -4.96
CA TRP A 114 12.00 -18.62 -5.89
C TRP A 114 12.97 -18.73 -7.05
N TRP A 115 13.71 -17.68 -7.38
CA TRP A 115 14.65 -17.68 -8.49
C TRP A 115 15.71 -18.79 -8.41
N PRO A 116 16.39 -19.01 -7.26
CA PRO A 116 17.36 -20.09 -7.16
C PRO A 116 16.76 -21.46 -7.39
N LEU A 117 15.52 -21.69 -6.94
CA LEU A 117 14.82 -22.96 -7.17
C LEU A 117 14.52 -23.17 -8.65
N GLY A 118 14.08 -22.13 -9.35
CA GLY A 118 13.82 -22.18 -10.79
C GLY A 118 15.07 -22.52 -11.59
N VAL A 119 16.19 -21.89 -11.27
CA VAL A 119 17.48 -22.17 -11.92
C VAL A 119 17.93 -23.61 -11.65
N SER A 120 17.78 -24.11 -10.43
CA SER A 120 18.13 -25.48 -10.08
C SER A 120 17.32 -26.51 -10.87
N VAL A 121 16.02 -26.29 -11.01
CA VAL A 121 15.14 -27.19 -11.78
C VAL A 121 15.53 -27.20 -13.26
N LEU A 122 15.77 -26.04 -13.86
CA LEU A 122 16.22 -25.94 -15.24
C LEU A 122 17.54 -26.65 -15.46
N SER A 123 18.50 -26.51 -14.57
CA SER A 123 19.79 -27.18 -14.64
C SER A 123 19.64 -28.71 -14.61
N ALA A 124 18.75 -29.21 -13.73
CA ALA A 124 18.48 -30.65 -13.64
C ALA A 124 17.87 -31.21 -14.93
N ILE A 125 16.91 -30.46 -15.53
CA ILE A 125 16.28 -30.86 -16.79
C ILE A 125 17.31 -30.89 -17.93
N LEU A 126 18.15 -29.87 -18.05
CA LEU A 126 19.18 -29.83 -19.09
C LEU A 126 20.21 -30.93 -18.94
N SER A 127 20.61 -31.24 -17.71
CA SER A 127 21.52 -32.37 -17.43
C SER A 127 20.90 -33.72 -17.82
N GLY A 128 19.61 -33.90 -17.52
CA GLY A 128 18.88 -35.11 -17.91
C GLY A 128 18.81 -35.29 -19.44
N ILE A 129 18.56 -34.22 -20.18
CA ILE A 129 18.52 -34.24 -21.64
C ILE A 129 19.90 -34.56 -22.22
N ALA A 130 20.96 -33.99 -21.69
CA ALA A 130 22.33 -34.26 -22.12
C ALA A 130 22.72 -35.73 -21.93
N LEU A 131 22.34 -36.31 -20.79
CA LEU A 131 22.58 -37.75 -20.52
C LEU A 131 21.78 -38.67 -21.46
N ALA A 132 20.56 -38.29 -21.79
CA ALA A 132 19.72 -39.07 -22.70
C ALA A 132 20.25 -39.09 -24.14
N LYS A 133 21.00 -38.07 -24.56
CA LYS A 133 21.58 -37.95 -25.89
C LYS A 133 22.96 -38.61 -26.02
N SER A 134 23.59 -38.89 -24.92
CA SER A 134 24.86 -39.61 -24.91
C SER A 134 24.66 -41.12 -24.78
#